data_0f559ac0f3d1c0b4927054336ea0e2c9
#
_entry.id   0f559ac0f3d1c0b4927054336ea0e2c9
#
_cell.length_a   1.000
_cell.length_b   1.000
_cell.length_c   1.000
_cell.angle_alpha   90.00
_cell.angle_beta   90.00
_cell.angle_gamma   90.00
#
_symmetry.space_group_name_H-M   'P 1'
#
loop_
_entity.id
_entity.type
_entity.pdbx_description
1 polymer ?
#
loop_
_entity_poly.entity_id
_entity_poly.type
_entity_poly.pdbx_seq_one_letter_code
_entity_poly.pdbx_strand_id
1 'polypeptide(L)'
;GHNLQTSEQISSPAAYIGPAACQDCHPDKYQGFIQTAHHITSRLADAQSIAGHFTGDAAFMWTRNDKLWFEMSARDDEFYQTANIWGEDNKLHEHSERMEIVTGSGKIGQTYLYWKNDRLYQLPISYWAASGKWINSPGYPDGQAVFDRPVGPRCMECHATYFAAEDYERNVYGQGEF
;
A
#
# COMPACT_ATOMS: atom_id res chain seq x y z
N GLY A 1 -12.59 -42.06 36.61
CA GLY A 1 -12.00 -41.51 35.42
C GLY A 1 -13.02 -40.66 34.67
N HIS A 2 -12.99 -39.34 34.84
CA HIS A 2 -13.84 -38.43 34.06
C HIS A 2 -12.99 -37.91 32.88
N ASN A 3 -13.40 -38.32 31.69
CA ASN A 3 -12.83 -37.86 30.44
C ASN A 3 -13.56 -36.53 30.09
N LEU A 4 -12.93 -35.40 30.33
CA LEU A 4 -13.36 -34.12 29.82
C LEU A 4 -12.78 -33.95 28.40
N GLN A 5 -13.55 -34.33 27.41
CA GLN A 5 -13.32 -33.88 26.04
C GLN A 5 -13.87 -32.46 25.90
N THR A 6 -13.02 -31.48 26.05
CA THR A 6 -13.29 -30.14 25.56
C THR A 6 -13.02 -30.12 24.07
N SER A 7 -14.06 -30.30 23.27
CA SER A 7 -14.06 -29.95 21.88
C SER A 7 -14.16 -28.42 21.77
N GLU A 8 -13.05 -27.74 21.74
CA GLU A 8 -13.01 -26.39 21.15
C GLU A 8 -13.34 -26.55 19.67
N GLN A 9 -14.61 -26.38 19.32
CA GLN A 9 -14.99 -26.04 17.97
C GLN A 9 -14.47 -24.60 17.73
N ILE A 10 -13.26 -24.51 17.19
CA ILE A 10 -12.81 -23.28 16.54
C ILE A 10 -13.75 -23.13 15.34
N SER A 11 -14.78 -22.28 15.49
CA SER A 11 -15.61 -21.86 14.38
C SER A 11 -14.65 -21.24 13.36
N SER A 12 -14.58 -21.81 12.16
CA SER A 12 -13.90 -21.12 11.04
C SER A 12 -14.37 -19.67 11.00
N PRO A 13 -13.48 -18.69 10.93
CA PRO A 13 -13.90 -17.31 10.80
C PRO A 13 -14.89 -17.23 9.62
N ALA A 14 -16.03 -16.58 9.84
CA ALA A 14 -17.03 -16.43 8.80
C ALA A 14 -16.33 -15.83 7.56
N ALA A 15 -16.44 -16.51 6.42
CA ALA A 15 -15.79 -16.05 5.21
C ALA A 15 -16.29 -14.64 4.87
N TYR A 16 -15.39 -13.73 4.53
CA TYR A 16 -15.76 -12.42 4.03
C TYR A 16 -16.48 -12.55 2.69
N ILE A 17 -17.72 -12.08 2.62
CA ILE A 17 -18.58 -12.23 1.43
C ILE A 17 -18.53 -11.02 0.49
N GLY A 18 -17.82 -9.96 0.88
CA GLY A 18 -17.69 -8.73 0.11
C GLY A 18 -18.95 -7.83 0.13
N PRO A 19 -18.78 -6.54 -0.19
CA PRO A 19 -19.89 -5.58 -0.18
C PRO A 19 -20.95 -5.87 -1.26
N ALA A 20 -20.58 -6.52 -2.36
CA ALA A 20 -21.50 -6.87 -3.45
C ALA A 20 -22.65 -7.79 -2.99
N ALA A 21 -22.43 -8.61 -1.98
CA ALA A 21 -23.46 -9.46 -1.40
C ALA A 21 -24.65 -8.69 -0.78
N CYS A 22 -24.46 -7.41 -0.48
CA CYS A 22 -25.53 -6.56 0.04
C CYS A 22 -26.36 -5.87 -1.05
N GLN A 23 -25.90 -5.89 -2.30
CA GLN A 23 -26.44 -5.08 -3.39
C GLN A 23 -27.91 -5.41 -3.71
N ASP A 24 -28.26 -6.68 -3.76
CA ASP A 24 -29.58 -7.13 -4.19
C ASP A 24 -30.70 -6.71 -3.22
N CYS A 25 -30.40 -6.74 -1.93
CA CYS A 25 -31.38 -6.35 -0.90
C CYS A 25 -31.27 -4.87 -0.48
N HIS A 26 -30.10 -4.24 -0.67
CA HIS A 26 -29.82 -2.88 -0.21
C HIS A 26 -29.12 -2.03 -1.29
N PRO A 27 -29.69 -1.86 -2.49
CA PRO A 27 -29.01 -1.23 -3.62
C PRO A 27 -28.54 0.21 -3.30
N ASP A 28 -29.38 1.03 -2.65
CA ASP A 28 -29.03 2.41 -2.32
C ASP A 28 -27.87 2.49 -1.30
N LYS A 29 -27.84 1.58 -0.33
CA LYS A 29 -26.75 1.50 0.65
C LYS A 29 -25.46 1.06 -0.01
N TYR A 30 -25.53 0.07 -0.89
CA TYR A 30 -24.38 -0.39 -1.65
C TYR A 30 -23.82 0.71 -2.54
N GLN A 31 -24.66 1.41 -3.31
CA GLN A 31 -24.24 2.53 -4.16
C GLN A 31 -23.60 3.67 -3.33
N GLY A 32 -24.15 3.99 -2.19
CA GLY A 32 -23.56 4.95 -1.27
C GLY A 32 -22.19 4.51 -0.74
N PHE A 33 -22.06 3.25 -0.36
CA PHE A 33 -20.82 2.68 0.20
C PHE A 33 -19.68 2.67 -0.82
N ILE A 34 -19.89 2.18 -2.04
CA ILE A 34 -18.83 2.07 -3.07
C ILE A 34 -18.25 3.42 -3.51
N GLN A 35 -18.95 4.53 -3.21
CA GLN A 35 -18.49 5.89 -3.48
C GLN A 35 -17.75 6.54 -2.29
N THR A 36 -17.72 5.86 -1.14
CA THR A 36 -17.03 6.39 0.05
C THR A 36 -15.51 6.33 -0.12
N ALA A 37 -14.84 7.30 0.49
CA ALA A 37 -13.37 7.26 0.58
C ALA A 37 -12.89 5.97 1.24
N HIS A 38 -13.65 5.42 2.17
CA HIS A 38 -13.32 4.17 2.88
C HIS A 38 -13.26 2.97 1.95
N HIS A 39 -14.24 2.84 1.03
CA HIS A 39 -14.26 1.76 0.05
C HIS A 39 -13.13 1.86 -0.99
N ILE A 40 -12.80 3.09 -1.41
CA ILE A 40 -11.79 3.32 -2.46
C ILE A 40 -10.40 3.65 -1.92
N THR A 41 -10.17 3.51 -0.60
CA THR A 41 -8.93 3.98 0.02
C THR A 41 -7.74 3.05 -0.23
N SER A 42 -7.96 1.73 -0.34
CA SER A 42 -6.89 0.79 -0.72
C SER A 42 -7.34 -0.12 -1.84
N ARG A 43 -6.49 -0.32 -2.82
CA ARG A 43 -6.72 -1.13 -4.02
C ARG A 43 -5.42 -1.54 -4.66
N LEU A 44 -5.46 -2.55 -5.52
CA LEU A 44 -4.30 -2.93 -6.30
C LEU A 44 -3.82 -1.76 -7.17
N ALA A 45 -2.51 -1.67 -7.31
CA ALA A 45 -1.87 -0.65 -8.13
C ALA A 45 -1.97 -1.02 -9.62
N ASP A 46 -2.65 -0.18 -10.38
CA ASP A 46 -2.79 -0.26 -11.82
C ASP A 46 -2.85 1.14 -12.45
N ALA A 47 -2.89 1.22 -13.77
CA ALA A 47 -2.93 2.48 -14.49
C ALA A 47 -4.18 3.35 -14.20
N GLN A 48 -5.25 2.77 -13.64
CA GLN A 48 -6.47 3.48 -13.28
C GLN A 48 -6.45 3.96 -11.82
N SER A 49 -5.75 3.24 -10.97
CA SER A 49 -5.72 3.48 -9.53
C SER A 49 -4.58 4.42 -9.10
N ILE A 50 -3.43 4.36 -9.78
CA ILE A 50 -2.25 5.17 -9.47
C ILE A 50 -2.41 6.59 -10.03
N ALA A 51 -2.30 7.58 -9.14
CA ALA A 51 -2.05 8.96 -9.51
C ALA A 51 -0.55 9.22 -9.51
N GLY A 52 -0.10 10.15 -10.34
CA GLY A 52 1.29 10.57 -10.38
C GLY A 52 1.86 10.57 -11.79
N HIS A 53 3.11 10.99 -11.89
CA HIS A 53 3.83 11.14 -13.14
C HIS A 53 5.00 10.17 -13.19
N PHE A 54 5.08 9.38 -14.26
CA PHE A 54 6.09 8.32 -14.45
C PHE A 54 7.02 8.59 -15.63
N THR A 55 7.01 9.81 -16.16
CA THR A 55 7.83 10.22 -17.31
C THR A 55 8.35 11.65 -17.15
N GLY A 56 9.49 11.91 -17.77
CA GLY A 56 10.14 13.25 -17.74
C GLY A 56 10.53 13.69 -16.33
N ASP A 57 10.76 14.97 -16.14
CA ASP A 57 11.23 15.55 -14.88
C ASP A 57 10.24 15.34 -13.73
N ALA A 58 8.96 15.20 -14.03
CA ALA A 58 7.92 14.96 -13.03
C ALA A 58 7.93 13.55 -12.43
N ALA A 59 8.70 12.63 -13.00
CA ALA A 59 8.91 11.28 -12.48
C ALA A 59 9.95 11.22 -11.34
N PHE A 60 10.65 12.33 -11.09
CA PHE A 60 11.73 12.36 -10.12
C PHE A 60 11.34 13.12 -8.85
N MET A 61 11.89 12.65 -7.73
CA MET A 61 11.90 13.37 -6.47
C MET A 61 13.33 13.52 -5.98
N TRP A 62 13.79 14.77 -5.95
CA TRP A 62 15.09 15.13 -5.43
C TRP A 62 15.01 15.33 -3.91
N THR A 63 15.97 14.77 -3.19
CA THR A 63 16.04 14.90 -1.73
C THR A 63 17.02 16.01 -1.30
N ARG A 64 17.02 16.33 -0.01
CA ARG A 64 18.06 17.23 0.57
C ARG A 64 19.48 16.63 0.58
N ASN A 65 19.60 15.31 0.39
CA ASN A 65 20.87 14.64 0.16
C ASN A 65 21.16 14.67 -1.34
N ASP A 66 22.13 15.44 -1.77
CA ASP A 66 22.52 15.64 -3.17
C ASP A 66 22.98 14.36 -3.90
N LYS A 67 23.27 13.30 -3.12
CA LYS A 67 23.64 11.97 -3.61
C LYS A 67 22.45 11.02 -3.74
N LEU A 68 21.25 11.40 -3.25
CA LEU A 68 20.07 10.53 -3.24
C LEU A 68 18.89 11.20 -3.94
N TRP A 69 18.30 10.49 -4.91
CA TRP A 69 17.02 10.85 -5.50
C TRP A 69 16.17 9.59 -5.72
N PHE A 70 14.88 9.81 -5.90
CA PHE A 70 13.94 8.76 -6.27
C PHE A 70 13.46 8.96 -7.69
N GLU A 71 13.27 7.86 -8.40
CA GLU A 71 12.66 7.79 -9.73
C GLU A 71 11.42 6.90 -9.67
N MET A 72 10.31 7.40 -10.18
CA MET A 72 9.10 6.64 -10.38
C MET A 72 8.99 6.23 -11.83
N SER A 73 8.86 4.94 -12.10
CA SER A 73 8.83 4.38 -13.45
C SER A 73 7.66 3.41 -13.63
N ALA A 74 7.20 3.30 -14.90
CA ALA A 74 6.20 2.33 -15.29
C ALA A 74 6.78 1.43 -16.39
N ARG A 75 6.60 0.11 -16.24
CA ARG A 75 7.07 -0.94 -17.16
C ARG A 75 6.06 -2.07 -17.19
N ASP A 76 5.61 -2.48 -18.35
CA ASP A 76 4.72 -3.62 -18.52
C ASP A 76 3.47 -3.59 -17.62
N ASP A 77 2.83 -2.40 -17.52
CA ASP A 77 1.70 -2.11 -16.61
C ASP A 77 2.01 -2.23 -15.11
N GLU A 78 3.25 -2.32 -14.73
CA GLU A 78 3.72 -2.29 -13.35
C GLU A 78 4.43 -0.98 -13.03
N PHE A 79 4.32 -0.55 -11.77
CA PHE A 79 4.80 0.74 -11.29
C PHE A 79 5.86 0.55 -10.20
N TYR A 80 6.92 1.35 -10.25
CA TYR A 80 8.08 1.18 -9.38
C TYR A 80 8.52 2.49 -8.73
N GLN A 81 9.05 2.37 -7.51
CA GLN A 81 9.88 3.41 -6.89
C GLN A 81 11.31 2.91 -6.82
N THR A 82 12.23 3.66 -7.38
CA THR A 82 13.67 3.38 -7.35
C THR A 82 14.39 4.48 -6.59
N ALA A 83 15.08 4.11 -5.51
CA ALA A 83 16.04 4.98 -4.86
C ALA A 83 17.39 4.83 -5.55
N ASN A 84 17.97 5.94 -5.97
CA ASN A 84 19.26 6.04 -6.61
C ASN A 84 20.22 6.80 -5.69
N ILE A 85 21.34 6.19 -5.30
CA ILE A 85 22.31 6.80 -4.41
C ILE A 85 23.73 6.65 -4.93
N TRP A 86 24.47 7.77 -4.97
CA TRP A 86 25.92 7.73 -5.17
C TRP A 86 26.62 7.29 -3.90
N GLY A 87 27.27 6.13 -3.95
CA GLY A 87 28.05 5.60 -2.84
C GLY A 87 29.40 6.29 -2.67
N GLU A 88 30.05 6.02 -1.54
CA GLU A 88 31.43 6.47 -1.28
C GLU A 88 32.46 5.82 -2.21
N ASP A 89 32.11 4.69 -2.81
CA ASP A 89 32.87 3.98 -3.85
C ASP A 89 32.78 4.63 -5.24
N ASN A 90 32.13 5.80 -5.36
CA ASN A 90 31.81 6.49 -6.60
C ASN A 90 30.99 5.66 -7.61
N LYS A 91 30.17 4.75 -7.10
CA LYS A 91 29.22 3.99 -7.92
C LYS A 91 27.79 4.38 -7.58
N LEU A 92 26.95 4.27 -8.59
CA LEU A 92 25.51 4.39 -8.42
C LEU A 92 24.98 3.06 -7.88
N HIS A 93 24.28 3.13 -6.76
CA HIS A 93 23.53 2.02 -6.17
C HIS A 93 22.04 2.30 -6.33
N GLU A 94 21.30 1.28 -6.73
CA GLU A 94 19.87 1.36 -6.96
C GLU A 94 19.14 0.35 -6.09
N HIS A 95 18.01 0.77 -5.52
CA HIS A 95 17.06 -0.11 -4.85
C HIS A 95 15.67 0.19 -5.38
N SER A 96 15.05 -0.79 -6.01
CA SER A 96 13.76 -0.64 -6.66
C SER A 96 12.74 -1.58 -6.05
N GLU A 97 11.55 -1.06 -5.71
CA GLU A 97 10.42 -1.86 -5.25
C GLU A 97 9.18 -1.51 -6.06
N ARG A 98 8.35 -2.54 -6.29
CA ARG A 98 7.10 -2.39 -7.03
C ARG A 98 6.02 -1.76 -6.15
N MET A 99 5.24 -0.85 -6.71
CA MET A 99 4.02 -0.36 -6.09
C MET A 99 2.91 -1.39 -6.34
N GLU A 100 2.48 -2.10 -5.31
CA GLU A 100 1.50 -3.18 -5.47
C GLU A 100 0.11 -2.80 -4.95
N ILE A 101 0.06 -1.96 -3.92
CA ILE A 101 -1.18 -1.45 -3.34
C ILE A 101 -1.10 0.08 -3.29
N VAL A 102 -2.18 0.71 -3.72
CA VAL A 102 -2.40 2.15 -3.56
C VAL A 102 -3.25 2.38 -2.33
N THR A 103 -2.80 3.25 -1.43
CA THR A 103 -3.59 3.73 -0.29
C THR A 103 -3.88 5.22 -0.46
N GLY A 104 -5.14 5.59 -0.41
CA GLY A 104 -5.66 6.93 -0.65
C GLY A 104 -6.39 7.06 -1.99
N SER A 105 -7.44 7.88 -1.99
CA SER A 105 -8.33 8.06 -3.15
C SER A 105 -7.71 8.82 -4.33
N GLY A 106 -6.55 9.43 -4.14
CA GLY A 106 -5.92 10.32 -5.13
C GLY A 106 -6.44 11.75 -5.12
N LYS A 107 -7.51 12.08 -4.41
CA LYS A 107 -8.04 13.47 -4.31
C LYS A 107 -7.10 14.41 -3.56
N ILE A 108 -6.47 13.93 -2.49
CA ILE A 108 -5.49 14.68 -1.70
C ILE A 108 -4.09 14.12 -1.95
N GLY A 109 -3.93 12.82 -1.85
CA GLY A 109 -2.67 12.14 -2.08
C GLY A 109 -2.82 10.63 -2.10
N GLN A 110 -1.74 9.97 -2.42
CA GLN A 110 -1.62 8.52 -2.39
C GLN A 110 -0.29 8.10 -1.79
N THR A 111 -0.34 7.06 -0.99
CA THR A 111 0.81 6.31 -0.48
C THR A 111 0.78 4.92 -1.10
N TYR A 112 1.92 4.30 -1.25
CA TYR A 112 2.05 3.02 -1.94
C TYR A 112 2.66 1.99 -1.01
N LEU A 113 2.19 0.74 -1.14
CA LEU A 113 2.65 -0.38 -0.36
C LEU A 113 3.18 -1.47 -1.29
N TYR A 114 4.06 -2.31 -0.77
CA TYR A 114 4.62 -3.44 -1.48
C TYR A 114 4.74 -4.66 -0.58
N TRP A 115 4.73 -5.83 -1.21
CA TRP A 115 4.90 -7.11 -0.53
C TRP A 115 6.38 -7.52 -0.49
N LYS A 116 6.79 -7.99 0.68
CA LYS A 116 8.03 -8.74 0.83
C LYS A 116 7.69 -10.07 1.49
N ASN A 117 7.55 -11.11 0.67
CA ASN A 117 6.95 -12.38 1.04
C ASN A 117 5.47 -12.18 1.50
N ASP A 118 5.15 -12.57 2.73
CA ASP A 118 3.86 -12.44 3.41
C ASP A 118 3.69 -11.15 4.21
N ARG A 119 4.62 -10.20 4.07
CA ARG A 119 4.66 -8.96 4.85
C ARG A 119 4.46 -7.73 3.99
N LEU A 120 3.67 -6.81 4.51
CA LEU A 120 3.35 -5.57 3.85
C LEU A 120 4.21 -4.42 4.38
N TYR A 121 4.80 -3.66 3.46
CA TYR A 121 5.66 -2.51 3.76
C TYR A 121 5.20 -1.27 3.02
N GLN A 122 5.42 -0.11 3.65
CA GLN A 122 5.16 1.19 3.04
C GLN A 122 6.37 1.64 2.21
N LEU A 123 6.10 2.15 1.01
CA LEU A 123 7.10 2.79 0.16
C LEU A 123 7.42 4.22 0.63
N PRO A 124 8.67 4.68 0.43
CA PRO A 124 9.15 5.95 0.96
C PRO A 124 8.53 7.18 0.30
N ILE A 125 7.99 7.07 -0.91
CA ILE A 125 7.49 8.20 -1.68
C ILE A 125 5.99 8.11 -1.87
N SER A 126 5.30 9.23 -1.61
CA SER A 126 3.87 9.44 -1.80
C SER A 126 3.64 10.48 -2.90
N TYR A 127 2.49 10.42 -3.54
CA TYR A 127 2.05 11.45 -4.48
C TYR A 127 1.10 12.44 -3.80
N TRP A 128 1.40 13.74 -3.89
CA TRP A 128 0.57 14.82 -3.36
C TRP A 128 -0.21 15.49 -4.49
N ALA A 129 -1.47 15.17 -4.63
CA ALA A 129 -2.30 15.58 -5.75
C ALA A 129 -2.47 17.10 -5.86
N ALA A 130 -2.56 17.80 -4.72
CA ALA A 130 -2.73 19.26 -4.71
C ALA A 130 -1.56 20.02 -5.36
N SER A 131 -0.34 19.47 -5.30
CA SER A 131 0.84 20.07 -5.95
C SER A 131 1.27 19.37 -7.23
N GLY A 132 0.71 18.19 -7.52
CA GLY A 132 1.12 17.36 -8.64
C GLY A 132 2.55 16.82 -8.49
N LYS A 133 3.00 16.58 -7.27
CA LYS A 133 4.41 16.22 -6.98
C LYS A 133 4.53 14.96 -6.15
N TRP A 134 5.64 14.28 -6.36
CA TRP A 134 6.15 13.26 -5.47
C TRP A 134 6.77 13.91 -4.23
N ILE A 135 6.47 13.36 -3.06
CA ILE A 135 6.96 13.85 -1.75
C ILE A 135 7.32 12.66 -0.88
N ASN A 136 8.07 12.88 0.19
CA ASN A 136 8.28 11.83 1.19
C ASN A 136 6.94 11.36 1.77
N SER A 137 6.78 10.06 1.92
CA SER A 137 5.64 9.49 2.62
C SER A 137 5.59 9.97 4.08
N PRO A 138 4.40 10.13 4.67
CA PRO A 138 4.28 10.58 6.05
C PRO A 138 5.15 9.79 7.02
N GLY A 139 5.99 10.49 7.79
CA GLY A 139 6.90 9.89 8.76
C GLY A 139 8.22 9.36 8.20
N TYR A 140 8.48 9.54 6.89
CA TYR A 140 9.79 9.23 6.31
C TYR A 140 10.72 10.43 6.37
N PRO A 141 11.99 10.23 6.77
CA PRO A 141 12.96 11.31 6.77
C PRO A 141 13.40 11.65 5.34
N ASP A 142 13.48 12.93 5.04
CA ASP A 142 14.05 13.38 3.78
C ASP A 142 15.56 13.10 3.70
N GLY A 143 16.01 12.66 2.53
CA GLY A 143 17.44 12.34 2.29
C GLY A 143 17.87 10.95 2.76
N GLN A 144 16.92 10.05 2.99
CA GLN A 144 17.18 8.66 3.33
C GLN A 144 16.32 7.72 2.46
N ALA A 145 16.92 6.62 2.01
CA ALA A 145 16.23 5.55 1.28
C ALA A 145 15.83 4.44 2.26
N VAL A 146 14.61 4.53 2.80
CA VAL A 146 14.07 3.58 3.77
C VAL A 146 12.92 2.80 3.13
N PHE A 147 13.02 1.45 3.06
CA PHE A 147 12.02 0.59 2.46
C PHE A 147 11.46 -0.48 3.43
N ASP A 148 11.85 -0.43 4.67
CA ASP A 148 11.56 -1.48 5.65
C ASP A 148 10.52 -1.07 6.71
N ARG A 149 9.69 -0.06 6.43
CA ARG A 149 8.64 0.36 7.35
C ARG A 149 7.43 -0.58 7.26
N PRO A 150 7.17 -1.38 8.29
CA PRO A 150 6.07 -2.33 8.27
C PRO A 150 4.71 -1.61 8.35
N VAL A 151 3.74 -2.14 7.62
CA VAL A 151 2.32 -1.73 7.72
C VAL A 151 1.61 -2.72 8.60
N GLY A 152 1.31 -2.32 9.84
CA GLY A 152 0.58 -3.16 10.78
C GLY A 152 -0.93 -3.20 10.52
N PRO A 153 -1.65 -4.23 10.99
CA PRO A 153 -3.10 -4.38 10.83
C PRO A 153 -3.91 -3.18 11.25
N ARG A 154 -3.51 -2.46 12.30
CA ARG A 154 -4.18 -1.22 12.74
C ARG A 154 -4.23 -0.12 11.70
N CYS A 155 -3.25 -0.07 10.78
CA CYS A 155 -3.30 0.85 9.66
C CYS A 155 -4.40 0.44 8.67
N MET A 156 -4.51 -0.85 8.42
CA MET A 156 -5.47 -1.42 7.47
C MET A 156 -6.91 -1.38 7.99
N GLU A 157 -7.15 -1.38 9.31
CA GLU A 157 -8.49 -1.18 9.89
C GLU A 157 -9.17 0.11 9.42
N CYS A 158 -8.38 1.16 9.13
CA CYS A 158 -8.90 2.43 8.61
C CYS A 158 -8.69 2.57 7.09
N HIS A 159 -7.68 1.89 6.53
CA HIS A 159 -7.24 2.09 5.15
C HIS A 159 -7.61 0.94 4.20
N ALA A 160 -8.35 -0.06 4.65
CA ALA A 160 -8.89 -1.10 3.78
C ALA A 160 -10.34 -1.43 4.15
N THR A 161 -11.11 -1.88 3.16
CA THR A 161 -12.46 -2.42 3.41
C THR A 161 -12.38 -3.81 4.03
N TYR A 162 -11.40 -4.58 3.60
CA TYR A 162 -11.08 -5.91 4.10
C TYR A 162 -9.56 -6.14 4.03
N PHE A 163 -9.05 -6.93 4.93
CA PHE A 163 -7.68 -7.47 4.89
C PHE A 163 -7.61 -8.75 5.72
N ALA A 164 -6.88 -9.72 5.22
CA ALA A 164 -6.68 -11.01 5.90
C ALA A 164 -5.41 -10.95 6.76
N ALA A 165 -5.50 -10.42 7.98
CA ALA A 165 -4.37 -10.45 8.92
C ALA A 165 -4.19 -11.85 9.50
N GLU A 166 -3.04 -12.47 9.25
CA GLU A 166 -2.66 -13.77 9.82
C GLU A 166 -1.94 -13.61 11.16
N ASP A 167 -1.17 -12.53 11.31
CA ASP A 167 -0.49 -12.19 12.56
C ASP A 167 -0.55 -10.67 12.80
N TYR A 168 -1.31 -10.27 13.81
CA TYR A 168 -1.50 -8.86 14.17
C TYR A 168 -0.24 -8.17 14.74
N GLU A 169 0.72 -8.94 15.23
CA GLU A 169 1.95 -8.37 15.78
C GLU A 169 3.07 -8.25 14.74
N ARG A 170 2.98 -9.00 13.65
CA ARG A 170 4.08 -9.15 12.68
C ARG A 170 3.82 -8.62 11.29
N ASN A 171 2.76 -7.86 11.05
CA ASN A 171 2.36 -7.41 9.72
C ASN A 171 2.29 -8.53 8.66
N VAL A 172 1.82 -9.71 9.05
CA VAL A 172 1.63 -10.88 8.18
C VAL A 172 0.20 -10.93 7.70
N TYR A 173 0.02 -11.04 6.40
CA TYR A 173 -1.29 -11.01 5.74
C TYR A 173 -1.42 -12.14 4.72
N GLY A 174 -2.64 -12.63 4.54
CA GLY A 174 -3.00 -13.41 3.37
C GLY A 174 -2.95 -12.53 2.11
N GLN A 175 -2.18 -12.95 1.12
CA GLN A 175 -2.05 -12.23 -0.14
C GLN A 175 -3.30 -12.43 -1.01
N GLY A 176 -3.83 -11.36 -1.56
CA GLY A 176 -4.82 -11.38 -2.63
C GLY A 176 -6.21 -10.83 -2.33
N GLU A 177 -6.51 -10.42 -1.11
CA GLU A 177 -7.82 -9.85 -0.77
C GLU A 177 -7.68 -8.51 -0.03
N PHE A 178 -7.99 -7.43 -0.76
CA PHE A 178 -8.10 -6.05 -0.25
C PHE A 178 -9.39 -5.39 -0.69
#